data_95a57314c6393cd95e436482c50edac9
#
_entry.id   95a57314c6393cd95e436482c50edac9
#
_cell.length_a   1.000
_cell.length_b   1.000
_cell.length_c   1.000
_cell.angle_alpha   90.00
_cell.angle_beta   90.00
_cell.angle_gamma   90.00
#
_symmetry.space_group_name_H-M   'P 1'
#
loop_
_entity.id
_entity.type
_entity.pdbx_description
1 polymer ?
#
loop_
_entity_poly.entity_id
_entity_poly.type
_entity_poly.pdbx_seq_one_letter_code
_entity_poly.pdbx_strand_id
1 'polypeptide(L)'
;MELRHLRYFVMVARERNFTRAAAMLRIAQPPLSRQIQQLEEDLGVVLIERGSRPVRLTDAGRLLYEQAMQVLERVEEIRAMTRRIHEAEQPRFSIGFVASTLYGYLPEVIRRYRAARPAVELTLLELTTMEQIVALKEGRIDVGFGRIPFDDAAIERTLLRNEKLSAALPRTHALAARAGRLRLDELAGDPLVVYPKAPRPSYADQVLALYRERGLKPPVVHEVRELQTALGLVAAEAGVCLVPASVERLRRDNIVCRPLGEQGAVSPIIMSTRKGDRSPEIGRVLRLVKEIYRKEGIAFGA
;
A
#
# COMPACT_ATOMS: atom_id res chain seq x y z
N MET A 1 -23.82 -22.26 -4.11
CA MET A 1 -22.33 -22.32 -4.02
C MET A 1 -21.88 -22.18 -2.57
N GLU A 2 -20.99 -23.06 -2.05
CA GLU A 2 -20.45 -23.07 -0.69
C GLU A 2 -18.92 -23.02 -0.70
N LEU A 3 -18.29 -22.62 0.42
CA LEU A 3 -16.82 -22.61 0.54
C LEU A 3 -16.17 -23.97 0.28
N ARG A 4 -16.89 -25.04 0.59
CA ARG A 4 -16.45 -26.42 0.31
C ARG A 4 -16.30 -26.66 -1.20
N HIS A 5 -17.23 -26.17 -2.01
CA HIS A 5 -17.16 -26.27 -3.47
C HIS A 5 -15.94 -25.55 -4.02
N LEU A 6 -15.65 -24.34 -3.51
CA LEU A 6 -14.46 -23.57 -3.92
C LEU A 6 -13.16 -24.31 -3.55
N ARG A 7 -13.06 -24.89 -2.35
CA ARG A 7 -11.90 -25.70 -1.94
C ARG A 7 -11.68 -26.91 -2.84
N TYR A 8 -12.75 -27.61 -3.16
CA TYR A 8 -12.69 -28.78 -4.02
C TYR A 8 -12.28 -28.41 -5.43
N PHE A 9 -12.87 -27.35 -5.97
CA PHE A 9 -12.53 -26.86 -7.31
C PHE A 9 -11.06 -26.41 -7.39
N VAL A 10 -10.59 -25.60 -6.45
CA VAL A 10 -9.20 -25.15 -6.38
C VAL A 10 -8.23 -26.34 -6.30
N MET A 11 -8.57 -27.36 -5.51
CA MET A 11 -7.71 -28.56 -5.41
C MET A 11 -7.66 -29.33 -6.72
N VAL A 12 -8.79 -29.53 -7.41
CA VAL A 12 -8.85 -30.20 -8.72
C VAL A 12 -8.06 -29.41 -9.77
N ALA A 13 -8.22 -28.09 -9.80
CA ALA A 13 -7.52 -27.19 -10.71
C ALA A 13 -5.99 -27.25 -10.50
N ARG A 14 -5.54 -27.26 -9.24
CA ARG A 14 -4.14 -27.30 -8.85
C ARG A 14 -3.48 -28.65 -9.20
N GLU A 15 -4.13 -29.76 -8.85
CA GLU A 15 -3.63 -31.09 -9.07
C GLU A 15 -3.79 -31.55 -10.53
N ARG A 16 -4.64 -30.89 -11.30
CA ARG A 16 -5.00 -31.27 -12.70
C ARG A 16 -5.39 -32.74 -12.83
N ASN A 17 -5.90 -33.33 -11.74
CA ASN A 17 -6.24 -34.75 -11.64
C ASN A 17 -7.21 -34.97 -10.48
N PHE A 18 -8.42 -35.48 -10.78
CA PHE A 18 -9.46 -35.73 -9.79
C PHE A 18 -9.05 -36.75 -8.72
N THR A 19 -8.36 -37.81 -9.10
CA THR A 19 -7.92 -38.86 -8.15
C THR A 19 -6.92 -38.32 -7.16
N ARG A 20 -5.92 -37.55 -7.64
CA ARG A 20 -4.92 -36.90 -6.78
C ARG A 20 -5.57 -35.82 -5.87
N ALA A 21 -6.45 -35.01 -6.44
CA ALA A 21 -7.19 -34.00 -5.66
C ALA A 21 -8.03 -34.65 -4.55
N ALA A 22 -8.74 -35.75 -4.85
CA ALA A 22 -9.51 -36.50 -3.87
C ALA A 22 -8.62 -37.07 -2.75
N ALA A 23 -7.46 -37.64 -3.10
CA ALA A 23 -6.48 -38.13 -2.12
C ALA A 23 -5.97 -37.00 -1.20
N MET A 24 -5.64 -35.82 -1.76
CA MET A 24 -5.21 -34.65 -0.99
C MET A 24 -6.31 -34.13 -0.06
N LEU A 25 -7.56 -34.21 -0.49
CA LEU A 25 -8.75 -33.82 0.29
C LEU A 25 -9.21 -34.91 1.27
N ARG A 26 -8.59 -36.09 1.23
CA ARG A 26 -8.96 -37.29 2.04
C ARG A 26 -10.41 -37.73 1.85
N ILE A 27 -10.87 -37.69 0.61
CA ILE A 27 -12.21 -38.14 0.21
C ILE A 27 -12.13 -39.08 -0.99
N ALA A 28 -13.22 -39.78 -1.30
CA ALA A 28 -13.30 -40.58 -2.51
C ALA A 28 -13.49 -39.69 -3.75
N GLN A 29 -13.02 -40.13 -4.93
CA GLN A 29 -13.13 -39.37 -6.17
C GLN A 29 -14.59 -39.16 -6.64
N PRO A 30 -15.55 -40.12 -6.52
CA PRO A 30 -16.92 -39.91 -6.99
C PRO A 30 -17.65 -38.73 -6.31
N PRO A 31 -17.61 -38.58 -4.96
CA PRO A 31 -18.21 -37.40 -4.31
C PRO A 31 -17.53 -36.09 -4.73
N LEU A 32 -16.20 -36.06 -4.94
CA LEU A 32 -15.51 -34.87 -5.43
C LEU A 32 -16.06 -34.45 -6.79
N SER A 33 -16.19 -35.40 -7.72
CA SER A 33 -16.70 -35.13 -9.07
C SER A 33 -18.12 -34.58 -9.03
N ARG A 34 -19.01 -35.14 -8.20
CA ARG A 34 -20.38 -34.63 -8.02
C ARG A 34 -20.41 -33.21 -7.48
N GLN A 35 -19.54 -32.87 -6.53
CA GLN A 35 -19.48 -31.51 -5.97
C GLN A 35 -18.98 -30.48 -7.00
N ILE A 36 -18.10 -30.86 -7.90
CA ILE A 36 -17.69 -29.99 -9.02
C ILE A 36 -18.84 -29.82 -10.02
N GLN A 37 -19.55 -30.89 -10.37
CA GLN A 37 -20.74 -30.79 -11.22
C GLN A 37 -21.81 -29.90 -10.61
N GLN A 38 -22.10 -30.06 -9.30
CA GLN A 38 -23.04 -29.20 -8.59
C GLN A 38 -22.60 -27.72 -8.62
N LEU A 39 -21.31 -27.45 -8.50
CA LEU A 39 -20.79 -26.08 -8.61
C LEU A 39 -20.99 -25.50 -10.01
N GLU A 40 -20.76 -26.30 -11.07
CA GLU A 40 -21.02 -25.92 -12.46
C GLU A 40 -22.50 -25.65 -12.70
N GLU A 41 -23.38 -26.49 -12.18
CA GLU A 41 -24.83 -26.30 -12.21
C GLU A 41 -25.28 -25.05 -11.47
N ASP A 42 -24.80 -24.83 -10.24
CA ASP A 42 -25.11 -23.64 -9.44
C ASP A 42 -24.70 -22.33 -10.16
N LEU A 43 -23.62 -22.35 -10.91
CA LEU A 43 -23.09 -21.20 -11.65
C LEU A 43 -23.63 -21.11 -13.08
N GLY A 44 -24.23 -22.17 -13.61
CA GLY A 44 -24.72 -22.23 -14.98
C GLY A 44 -23.63 -22.25 -16.05
N VAL A 45 -22.39 -22.58 -15.67
CA VAL A 45 -21.23 -22.58 -16.60
C VAL A 45 -20.32 -23.78 -16.36
N VAL A 46 -19.69 -24.28 -17.42
CA VAL A 46 -18.70 -25.33 -17.35
C VAL A 46 -17.35 -24.71 -16.94
N LEU A 47 -16.73 -25.27 -15.90
CA LEU A 47 -15.46 -24.80 -15.35
C LEU A 47 -14.26 -25.64 -15.79
N ILE A 48 -14.53 -26.94 -16.07
CA ILE A 48 -13.51 -27.93 -16.43
C ILE A 48 -13.83 -28.51 -17.79
N GLU A 49 -12.83 -28.54 -18.68
CA GLU A 49 -12.96 -29.17 -20.01
C GLU A 49 -13.19 -30.68 -19.87
N ARG A 50 -14.34 -31.15 -20.39
CA ARG A 50 -14.70 -32.59 -20.30
C ARG A 50 -13.71 -33.43 -21.10
N GLY A 51 -13.25 -34.51 -20.50
CA GLY A 51 -12.38 -35.50 -21.17
C GLY A 51 -10.91 -35.10 -21.30
N SER A 52 -10.50 -33.92 -20.86
CA SER A 52 -9.10 -33.52 -20.90
C SER A 52 -8.25 -34.30 -19.89
N ARG A 53 -7.13 -34.83 -20.34
CA ARG A 53 -6.10 -35.50 -19.49
C ARG A 53 -4.74 -34.92 -19.88
N PRO A 54 -4.07 -34.13 -19.01
CA PRO A 54 -4.50 -33.69 -17.66
C PRO A 54 -5.71 -32.74 -17.70
N VAL A 55 -6.42 -32.61 -16.58
CA VAL A 55 -7.56 -31.71 -16.40
C VAL A 55 -7.19 -30.28 -16.78
N ARG A 56 -8.04 -29.64 -17.58
CA ARG A 56 -7.88 -28.26 -18.01
C ARG A 56 -9.08 -27.43 -17.58
N LEU A 57 -8.83 -26.14 -17.29
CA LEU A 57 -9.86 -25.20 -16.96
C LEU A 57 -10.36 -24.48 -18.21
N THR A 58 -11.66 -24.21 -18.27
CA THR A 58 -12.24 -23.25 -19.21
C THR A 58 -11.82 -21.82 -18.84
N ASP A 59 -12.16 -20.81 -19.64
CA ASP A 59 -11.94 -19.40 -19.29
C ASP A 59 -12.70 -19.01 -18.03
N ALA A 60 -13.96 -19.47 -17.89
CA ALA A 60 -14.74 -19.30 -16.66
C ALA A 60 -14.09 -20.00 -15.46
N GLY A 61 -13.52 -21.21 -15.68
CA GLY A 61 -12.78 -21.95 -14.66
C GLY A 61 -11.52 -21.22 -14.22
N ARG A 62 -10.77 -20.58 -15.13
CA ARG A 62 -9.59 -19.77 -14.77
C ARG A 62 -9.97 -18.57 -13.91
N LEU A 63 -10.99 -17.84 -14.32
CA LEU A 63 -11.51 -16.72 -13.54
C LEU A 63 -11.95 -17.17 -12.15
N LEU A 64 -12.75 -18.25 -12.06
CA LEU A 64 -13.19 -18.76 -10.77
C LEU A 64 -12.03 -19.23 -9.91
N TYR A 65 -10.99 -19.85 -10.49
CA TYR A 65 -9.81 -20.28 -9.74
C TYR A 65 -9.11 -19.12 -9.04
N GLU A 66 -8.88 -18.01 -9.76
CA GLU A 66 -8.25 -16.81 -9.21
C GLU A 66 -9.09 -16.20 -8.09
N GLN A 67 -10.40 -16.06 -8.31
CA GLN A 67 -11.30 -15.49 -7.30
C GLN A 67 -11.49 -16.41 -6.09
N ALA A 68 -11.59 -17.73 -6.31
CA ALA A 68 -11.73 -18.72 -5.24
C ALA A 68 -10.49 -18.74 -4.33
N MET A 69 -9.29 -18.59 -4.89
CA MET A 69 -8.05 -18.49 -4.09
C MET A 69 -8.11 -17.30 -3.14
N GLN A 70 -8.50 -16.11 -3.62
CA GLN A 70 -8.64 -14.91 -2.80
C GLN A 70 -9.69 -15.08 -1.68
N VAL A 71 -10.83 -15.66 -2.01
CA VAL A 71 -11.91 -15.92 -1.02
C VAL A 71 -11.44 -16.90 0.05
N LEU A 72 -10.78 -17.99 -0.34
CA LEU A 72 -10.30 -19.00 0.61
C LEU A 72 -9.19 -18.45 1.51
N GLU A 73 -8.26 -17.66 0.97
CA GLU A 73 -7.23 -16.95 1.73
C GLU A 73 -7.87 -16.01 2.75
N ARG A 74 -8.87 -15.24 2.32
CA ARG A 74 -9.61 -14.33 3.21
C ARG A 74 -10.31 -15.05 4.35
N VAL A 75 -10.89 -16.22 4.09
CA VAL A 75 -11.52 -17.06 5.14
C VAL A 75 -10.48 -17.53 6.16
N GLU A 76 -9.28 -17.95 5.73
CA GLU A 76 -8.23 -18.35 6.67
C GLU A 76 -7.70 -17.15 7.47
N GLU A 77 -7.59 -15.97 6.86
CA GLU A 77 -7.27 -14.73 7.59
C GLU A 77 -8.30 -14.43 8.68
N ILE A 78 -9.62 -14.50 8.35
CA ILE A 78 -10.71 -14.28 9.32
C ILE A 78 -10.59 -15.28 10.48
N ARG A 79 -10.37 -16.56 10.17
CA ARG A 79 -10.18 -17.60 11.20
C ARG A 79 -8.98 -17.31 12.09
N ALA A 80 -7.86 -16.93 11.48
CA ALA A 80 -6.65 -16.58 12.22
C ALA A 80 -6.86 -15.35 13.12
N MET A 81 -7.56 -14.32 12.62
CA MET A 81 -7.92 -13.13 13.41
C MET A 81 -8.82 -13.48 14.59
N THR A 82 -9.87 -14.28 14.34
CA THR A 82 -10.84 -14.69 15.38
C THR A 82 -10.15 -15.52 16.48
N ARG A 83 -9.29 -16.47 16.09
CA ARG A 83 -8.50 -17.24 17.07
C ARG A 83 -7.56 -16.34 17.87
N ARG A 84 -6.89 -15.40 17.22
CA ARG A 84 -5.97 -14.46 17.88
C ARG A 84 -6.66 -13.56 18.90
N ILE A 85 -7.91 -13.15 18.66
CA ILE A 85 -8.70 -12.41 19.64
C ILE A 85 -9.01 -13.28 20.86
N HIS A 86 -9.21 -14.57 20.67
CA HIS A 86 -9.49 -15.51 21.76
C HIS A 86 -8.21 -15.94 22.53
N GLU A 87 -7.07 -16.05 21.83
CA GLU A 87 -5.78 -16.49 22.39
C GLU A 87 -4.92 -15.33 22.91
N ALA A 88 -5.31 -14.06 22.63
CA ALA A 88 -4.50 -12.91 22.95
C ALA A 88 -4.60 -12.52 24.44
N GLU A 89 -3.71 -13.02 25.25
CA GLU A 89 -3.39 -12.42 26.56
C GLU A 89 -2.71 -11.04 26.42
N GLN A 90 -2.19 -10.69 25.25
CA GLN A 90 -1.52 -9.40 25.00
C GLN A 90 -2.33 -8.53 24.02
N PRO A 91 -2.62 -7.28 24.40
CA PRO A 91 -3.27 -6.33 23.50
C PRO A 91 -2.37 -6.08 22.28
N ARG A 92 -2.99 -5.98 21.10
CA ARG A 92 -2.31 -5.73 19.83
C ARG A 92 -2.67 -4.36 19.27
N PHE A 93 -1.72 -3.78 18.55
CA PHE A 93 -1.91 -2.53 17.82
C PHE A 93 -1.13 -2.56 16.52
N SER A 94 -1.79 -2.24 15.42
CA SER A 94 -1.20 -2.36 14.08
C SER A 94 -1.17 -1.01 13.37
N ILE A 95 0.01 -0.60 12.91
CA ILE A 95 0.24 0.66 12.19
C ILE A 95 0.56 0.35 10.73
N GLY A 96 -0.28 0.86 9.81
CA GLY A 96 0.02 0.91 8.38
C GLY A 96 0.76 2.21 8.02
N PHE A 97 1.69 2.17 7.09
CA PHE A 97 2.41 3.37 6.68
C PHE A 97 2.91 3.27 5.24
N VAL A 98 3.03 4.43 4.57
CA VAL A 98 3.77 4.51 3.31
C VAL A 98 5.27 4.70 3.61
N ALA A 99 6.15 4.05 2.85
CA ALA A 99 7.60 4.05 3.06
C ALA A 99 8.18 5.45 3.32
N SER A 100 7.72 6.46 2.59
CA SER A 100 8.24 7.83 2.71
C SER A 100 7.98 8.50 4.06
N THR A 101 7.06 8.01 4.89
CA THR A 101 6.81 8.54 6.24
C THR A 101 7.89 8.12 7.25
N LEU A 102 8.63 7.03 6.95
CA LEU A 102 9.76 6.59 7.79
C LEU A 102 10.97 7.53 7.72
N TYR A 103 11.07 8.36 6.69
CA TYR A 103 12.14 9.39 6.62
C TYR A 103 11.79 10.65 7.42
N GLY A 104 10.52 10.76 7.86
CA GLY A 104 10.04 11.83 8.73
C GLY A 104 10.15 11.49 10.22
N TYR A 105 9.05 11.74 10.94
CA TYR A 105 8.97 11.57 12.39
C TYR A 105 8.27 10.29 12.84
N LEU A 106 7.75 9.50 11.92
CA LEU A 106 7.08 8.23 12.26
C LEU A 106 7.98 7.26 13.04
N PRO A 107 9.28 7.10 12.74
CA PRO A 107 10.16 6.24 13.54
C PRO A 107 10.24 6.68 15.01
N GLU A 108 10.26 7.98 15.29
CA GLU A 108 10.26 8.50 16.66
C GLU A 108 8.91 8.25 17.36
N VAL A 109 7.79 8.37 16.65
CA VAL A 109 6.45 8.01 17.16
C VAL A 109 6.42 6.54 17.55
N ILE A 110 6.87 5.65 16.67
CA ILE A 110 6.93 4.21 16.90
C ILE A 110 7.82 3.89 18.12
N ARG A 111 9.00 4.49 18.17
CA ARG A 111 9.96 4.28 19.27
C ARG A 111 9.35 4.67 20.61
N ARG A 112 8.72 5.86 20.71
CA ARG A 112 8.08 6.33 21.94
C ARG A 112 6.86 5.49 22.31
N TYR A 113 6.08 5.09 21.32
CA TYR A 113 4.93 4.22 21.54
C TYR A 113 5.35 2.87 22.15
N ARG A 114 6.37 2.21 21.57
CA ARG A 114 6.90 0.94 22.09
C ARG A 114 7.44 1.09 23.53
N ALA A 115 8.13 2.17 23.81
CA ALA A 115 8.64 2.44 25.16
C ALA A 115 7.50 2.67 26.17
N ALA A 116 6.42 3.35 25.78
CA ALA A 116 5.28 3.63 26.65
C ALA A 116 4.31 2.45 26.82
N ARG A 117 4.35 1.48 25.89
CA ARG A 117 3.42 0.33 25.86
C ARG A 117 4.14 -0.99 25.56
N PRO A 118 5.10 -1.41 26.44
CA PRO A 118 5.90 -2.62 26.20
C PRO A 118 5.07 -3.92 26.17
N ALA A 119 3.89 -3.93 26.82
CA ALA A 119 2.99 -5.07 26.84
C ALA A 119 2.08 -5.16 25.60
N VAL A 120 2.09 -4.16 24.70
CA VAL A 120 1.31 -4.20 23.46
C VAL A 120 2.17 -4.76 22.33
N GLU A 121 1.69 -5.80 21.68
CA GLU A 121 2.30 -6.32 20.45
C GLU A 121 2.07 -5.32 19.31
N LEU A 122 3.12 -4.61 18.91
CA LEU A 122 3.06 -3.62 17.84
C LEU A 122 3.45 -4.25 16.49
N THR A 123 2.49 -4.28 15.55
CA THR A 123 2.71 -4.71 14.17
C THR A 123 2.86 -3.49 13.26
N LEU A 124 3.81 -3.53 12.34
CA LEU A 124 4.10 -2.46 11.38
C LEU A 124 3.95 -3.02 9.97
N LEU A 125 3.06 -2.41 9.15
CA LEU A 125 2.79 -2.85 7.78
C LEU A 125 3.08 -1.72 6.80
N GLU A 126 3.99 -1.98 5.86
CA GLU A 126 4.18 -1.09 4.73
C GLU A 126 3.06 -1.30 3.72
N LEU A 127 2.28 -0.27 3.48
CA LEU A 127 1.09 -0.28 2.62
C LEU A 127 0.95 1.08 1.92
N THR A 128 0.55 1.09 0.66
CA THR A 128 0.12 2.33 0.00
C THR A 128 -1.09 2.92 0.70
N THR A 129 -1.39 4.22 0.51
CA THR A 129 -2.56 4.84 1.16
C THR A 129 -3.86 4.12 0.81
N MET A 130 -4.01 3.65 -0.42
CA MET A 130 -5.21 2.92 -0.85
C MET A 130 -5.34 1.54 -0.16
N GLU A 131 -4.24 0.81 -0.06
CA GLU A 131 -4.20 -0.45 0.68
C GLU A 131 -4.46 -0.26 2.18
N GLN A 132 -4.00 0.86 2.77
CA GLN A 132 -4.29 1.21 4.16
C GLN A 132 -5.80 1.40 4.40
N ILE A 133 -6.53 2.03 3.45
CA ILE A 133 -7.99 2.20 3.55
C ILE A 133 -8.69 0.84 3.61
N VAL A 134 -8.29 -0.09 2.74
CA VAL A 134 -8.82 -1.46 2.75
C VAL A 134 -8.45 -2.16 4.06
N ALA A 135 -7.20 -2.09 4.48
CA ALA A 135 -6.70 -2.73 5.69
C ALA A 135 -7.34 -2.19 6.98
N LEU A 136 -7.69 -0.89 7.03
CA LEU A 136 -8.45 -0.30 8.13
C LEU A 136 -9.86 -0.87 8.19
N LYS A 137 -10.57 -0.94 7.05
CA LYS A 137 -11.94 -1.49 6.97
C LYS A 137 -11.97 -2.97 7.35
N GLU A 138 -10.93 -3.71 7.01
CA GLU A 138 -10.77 -5.12 7.32
C GLU A 138 -10.24 -5.39 8.74
N GLY A 139 -9.87 -4.36 9.49
CA GLY A 139 -9.29 -4.52 10.84
C GLY A 139 -7.88 -5.10 10.84
N ARG A 140 -7.16 -5.10 9.72
CA ARG A 140 -5.75 -5.54 9.62
C ARG A 140 -4.79 -4.51 10.19
N ILE A 141 -5.15 -3.23 10.13
CA ILE A 141 -4.47 -2.14 10.82
C ILE A 141 -5.46 -1.31 11.63
N ASP A 142 -4.95 -0.64 12.67
CA ASP A 142 -5.74 0.23 13.55
C ASP A 142 -5.56 1.70 13.19
N VAL A 143 -4.39 2.07 12.68
CA VAL A 143 -4.07 3.40 12.23
C VAL A 143 -3.20 3.34 10.97
N GLY A 144 -3.44 4.24 10.03
CA GLY A 144 -2.65 4.39 8.81
C GLY A 144 -1.96 5.75 8.74
N PHE A 145 -0.72 5.78 8.22
CA PHE A 145 0.01 7.00 7.90
C PHE A 145 0.24 7.06 6.39
N GLY A 146 -0.59 7.86 5.72
CA GLY A 146 -0.60 7.99 4.26
C GLY A 146 -0.33 9.39 3.78
N ARG A 147 -0.38 9.58 2.45
CA ARG A 147 -0.16 10.87 1.78
C ARG A 147 -1.25 11.26 0.79
N ILE A 148 -2.22 10.37 0.52
CA ILE A 148 -3.25 10.62 -0.46
C ILE A 148 -4.54 11.02 0.26
N PRO A 149 -5.09 12.22 0.00
CA PRO A 149 -6.36 12.66 0.56
C PRO A 149 -7.52 11.99 -0.20
N PHE A 150 -7.84 10.75 0.16
CA PHE A 150 -8.95 10.01 -0.44
C PHE A 150 -10.13 9.93 0.52
N ASP A 151 -11.32 10.33 0.06
CA ASP A 151 -12.55 10.30 0.86
C ASP A 151 -13.19 8.91 0.86
N ASP A 152 -13.46 8.39 2.06
CA ASP A 152 -14.18 7.15 2.27
C ASP A 152 -15.10 7.33 3.50
N ALA A 153 -16.36 6.93 3.37
CA ALA A 153 -17.37 7.14 4.41
C ALA A 153 -17.07 6.38 5.73
N ALA A 154 -16.28 5.31 5.67
CA ALA A 154 -15.90 4.49 6.82
C ALA A 154 -14.58 4.93 7.48
N ILE A 155 -13.89 5.93 6.92
CA ILE A 155 -12.55 6.35 7.36
C ILE A 155 -12.59 7.80 7.87
N GLU A 156 -12.02 8.02 9.04
CA GLU A 156 -11.74 9.33 9.59
C GLU A 156 -10.27 9.69 9.32
N ARG A 157 -10.02 10.93 8.88
CA ARG A 157 -8.69 11.39 8.51
C ARG A 157 -8.31 12.64 9.30
N THR A 158 -7.10 12.64 9.80
CA THR A 158 -6.50 13.78 10.48
C THR A 158 -5.28 14.22 9.67
N LEU A 159 -5.32 15.43 9.11
CA LEU A 159 -4.14 16.06 8.53
C LEU A 159 -3.14 16.33 9.66
N LEU A 160 -1.97 15.74 9.58
CA LEU A 160 -0.92 15.96 10.57
C LEU A 160 -0.06 17.17 10.20
N ARG A 161 0.34 17.27 8.94
CA ARG A 161 1.04 18.43 8.34
C ARG A 161 1.12 18.32 6.82
N ASN A 162 1.39 19.43 6.17
CA ASN A 162 1.81 19.49 4.77
C ASN A 162 3.35 19.53 4.70
N GLU A 163 3.96 18.55 4.08
CA GLU A 163 5.39 18.46 3.88
C GLU A 163 5.77 19.05 2.53
N LYS A 164 6.74 19.97 2.49
CA LYS A 164 7.22 20.56 1.25
C LYS A 164 7.89 19.50 0.36
N LEU A 165 7.86 19.73 -0.95
CA LEU A 165 8.53 18.90 -1.91
C LEU A 165 9.90 19.47 -2.26
N SER A 166 10.81 18.57 -2.61
CA SER A 166 12.12 18.83 -3.18
C SER A 166 12.28 18.10 -4.50
N ALA A 167 13.06 18.65 -5.41
CA ALA A 167 13.49 17.93 -6.60
C ALA A 167 14.77 17.12 -6.27
N ALA A 168 14.71 15.82 -6.45
CA ALA A 168 15.87 14.95 -6.45
C ALA A 168 16.49 14.98 -7.85
N LEU A 169 17.73 15.46 -7.96
CA LEU A 169 18.47 15.68 -9.18
C LEU A 169 19.73 14.82 -9.20
N PRO A 170 20.18 14.34 -10.37
CA PRO A 170 21.55 13.85 -10.51
C PRO A 170 22.55 14.89 -10.03
N ARG A 171 23.65 14.50 -9.41
CA ARG A 171 24.69 15.45 -8.97
C ARG A 171 25.30 16.25 -10.14
N THR A 172 25.32 15.68 -11.33
CA THR A 172 25.80 16.29 -12.58
C THR A 172 24.82 17.29 -13.21
N HIS A 173 23.58 17.32 -12.71
CA HIS A 173 22.54 18.19 -13.26
C HIS A 173 22.89 19.67 -13.08
N ALA A 174 22.64 20.52 -14.09
CA ALA A 174 22.98 21.94 -14.08
C ALA A 174 22.41 22.71 -12.87
N LEU A 175 21.21 22.30 -12.39
CA LEU A 175 20.57 22.92 -11.23
C LEU A 175 21.03 22.35 -9.88
N ALA A 176 21.84 21.29 -9.85
CA ALA A 176 22.24 20.64 -8.60
C ALA A 176 23.07 21.57 -7.69
N ALA A 177 23.98 22.37 -8.27
CA ALA A 177 24.85 23.30 -7.54
C ALA A 177 24.21 24.67 -7.29
N ARG A 178 23.04 24.95 -7.83
CA ARG A 178 22.37 26.24 -7.74
C ARG A 178 21.91 26.52 -6.30
N ALA A 179 22.14 27.72 -5.79
CA ALA A 179 21.63 28.16 -4.51
C ALA A 179 20.12 28.51 -4.57
N GLY A 180 19.42 28.41 -3.44
CA GLY A 180 18.02 28.80 -3.32
C GLY A 180 17.03 27.68 -3.69
N ARG A 181 15.78 28.05 -3.90
CA ARG A 181 14.69 27.15 -4.28
C ARG A 181 14.58 27.06 -5.79
N LEU A 182 14.23 25.89 -6.29
CA LEU A 182 13.95 25.68 -7.72
C LEU A 182 12.47 25.95 -8.01
N ARG A 183 12.21 26.39 -9.23
CA ARG A 183 10.87 26.48 -9.78
C ARG A 183 10.59 25.26 -10.65
N LEU A 184 9.34 24.85 -10.70
CA LEU A 184 8.93 23.65 -11.43
C LEU A 184 9.11 23.79 -12.95
N ASP A 185 8.97 25.01 -13.48
CA ASP A 185 9.20 25.30 -14.91
C ASP A 185 10.67 25.11 -15.32
N GLU A 186 11.62 25.28 -14.41
CA GLU A 186 13.04 25.03 -14.67
C GLU A 186 13.37 23.55 -14.87
N LEU A 187 12.45 22.66 -14.42
CA LEU A 187 12.53 21.20 -14.56
C LEU A 187 11.64 20.67 -15.71
N ALA A 188 10.94 21.55 -16.43
CA ALA A 188 9.97 21.14 -17.43
C ALA A 188 10.60 20.45 -18.67
N GLY A 189 11.88 20.67 -18.91
CA GLY A 189 12.64 20.01 -19.97
C GLY A 189 13.24 18.66 -19.60
N ASP A 190 13.22 18.30 -18.33
CA ASP A 190 13.83 17.06 -17.84
C ASP A 190 12.85 15.87 -17.90
N PRO A 191 13.33 14.65 -18.20
CA PRO A 191 12.55 13.45 -18.01
C PRO A 191 12.12 13.31 -16.55
N LEU A 192 10.86 12.97 -16.31
CA LEU A 192 10.30 12.85 -14.96
C LEU A 192 10.18 11.39 -14.54
N VAL A 193 10.66 11.08 -13.36
CA VAL A 193 10.46 9.78 -12.70
C VAL A 193 9.41 9.93 -11.60
N VAL A 194 8.32 9.13 -11.64
CA VAL A 194 7.24 9.16 -10.65
C VAL A 194 7.01 7.79 -10.00
N TYR A 195 6.49 7.79 -8.79
CA TYR A 195 6.15 6.60 -8.00
C TYR A 195 4.98 6.89 -7.04
N PRO A 196 4.27 5.87 -6.55
CA PRO A 196 4.20 4.52 -7.09
C PRO A 196 3.37 4.48 -8.38
N LYS A 197 3.66 3.50 -9.24
CA LYS A 197 2.91 3.28 -10.48
C LYS A 197 1.45 2.87 -10.20
N ALA A 198 1.24 2.00 -9.22
CA ALA A 198 -0.06 1.48 -8.79
C ALA A 198 0.00 1.09 -7.29
N PRO A 199 -1.17 0.98 -6.59
CA PRO A 199 -2.53 1.36 -7.05
C PRO A 199 -2.72 2.88 -7.17
N ARG A 200 -3.70 3.29 -7.98
CA ARG A 200 -4.11 4.69 -8.14
C ARG A 200 -5.40 4.97 -7.35
N PRO A 201 -5.66 6.22 -6.85
CA PRO A 201 -4.76 7.39 -6.92
C PRO A 201 -3.52 7.23 -6.03
N SER A 202 -2.41 7.81 -6.48
CA SER A 202 -1.11 7.66 -5.82
C SER A 202 -0.35 8.98 -5.71
N TYR A 203 0.81 8.95 -5.08
CA TYR A 203 1.70 10.11 -5.02
C TYR A 203 2.16 10.57 -6.42
N ALA A 204 2.30 9.65 -7.38
CA ALA A 204 2.59 9.99 -8.76
C ALA A 204 1.53 10.92 -9.36
N ASP A 205 0.24 10.71 -9.04
CA ASP A 205 -0.85 11.59 -9.52
C ASP A 205 -0.75 13.00 -8.94
N GLN A 206 -0.33 13.14 -7.68
CA GLN A 206 -0.08 14.45 -7.07
C GLN A 206 1.05 15.18 -7.79
N VAL A 207 2.15 14.50 -8.07
CA VAL A 207 3.29 15.07 -8.81
C VAL A 207 2.86 15.49 -10.22
N LEU A 208 2.17 14.61 -10.95
CA LEU A 208 1.69 14.93 -12.30
C LEU A 208 0.66 16.06 -12.32
N ALA A 209 -0.16 16.18 -11.27
CA ALA A 209 -1.11 17.30 -11.13
C ALA A 209 -0.37 18.63 -10.98
N LEU A 210 0.73 18.68 -10.20
CA LEU A 210 1.54 19.90 -10.06
C LEU A 210 2.08 20.43 -11.39
N TYR A 211 2.52 19.54 -12.29
CA TYR A 211 2.94 19.91 -13.64
C TYR A 211 1.77 20.39 -14.48
N ARG A 212 0.64 19.64 -14.49
CA ARG A 212 -0.57 19.99 -15.27
C ARG A 212 -1.19 21.35 -14.88
N GLU A 213 -1.27 21.64 -13.59
CA GLU A 213 -1.82 22.89 -13.07
C GLU A 213 -1.04 24.13 -13.56
N ARG A 214 0.21 23.93 -13.99
CA ARG A 214 1.10 24.96 -14.55
C ARG A 214 1.24 24.90 -16.05
N GLY A 215 0.45 24.04 -16.72
CA GLY A 215 0.55 23.84 -18.16
C GLY A 215 1.87 23.17 -18.59
N LEU A 216 2.61 22.57 -17.66
CA LEU A 216 3.88 21.91 -17.95
C LEU A 216 3.66 20.43 -18.26
N LYS A 217 4.44 19.93 -19.21
CA LYS A 217 4.41 18.53 -19.64
C LYS A 217 5.84 18.02 -19.77
N PRO A 218 6.30 17.13 -18.90
CA PRO A 218 7.64 16.55 -19.02
C PRO A 218 7.76 15.75 -20.32
N PRO A 219 8.95 15.73 -20.96
CA PRO A 219 9.16 15.07 -22.26
C PRO A 219 9.03 13.55 -22.17
N VAL A 220 9.43 12.94 -21.03
CA VAL A 220 9.36 11.50 -20.77
C VAL A 220 8.96 11.29 -19.32
N VAL A 221 8.08 10.31 -19.06
CA VAL A 221 7.68 9.93 -17.71
C VAL A 221 8.02 8.46 -17.49
N HIS A 222 8.87 8.20 -16.49
CA HIS A 222 9.17 6.86 -16.01
C HIS A 222 8.34 6.58 -14.77
N GLU A 223 7.46 5.56 -14.83
CA GLU A 223 6.65 5.14 -13.68
C GLU A 223 7.24 3.89 -13.03
N VAL A 224 7.63 4.01 -11.77
CA VAL A 224 8.22 2.92 -11.00
C VAL A 224 7.37 2.58 -9.77
N ARG A 225 7.65 1.44 -9.14
CA ARG A 225 6.85 0.98 -7.99
C ARG A 225 7.21 1.70 -6.70
N GLU A 226 8.48 2.05 -6.51
CA GLU A 226 9.02 2.42 -5.21
C GLU A 226 9.92 3.66 -5.31
N LEU A 227 9.97 4.43 -4.22
CA LEU A 227 10.86 5.57 -4.07
C LEU A 227 12.33 5.21 -4.30
N GLN A 228 12.79 4.05 -3.78
CA GLN A 228 14.20 3.64 -3.91
C GLN A 228 14.59 3.41 -5.37
N THR A 229 13.69 2.81 -6.15
CA THR A 229 13.88 2.62 -7.59
C THR A 229 13.88 3.97 -8.30
N ALA A 230 12.97 4.89 -7.95
CA ALA A 230 12.95 6.24 -8.52
C ALA A 230 14.28 6.97 -8.27
N LEU A 231 14.78 6.95 -7.03
CA LEU A 231 16.08 7.54 -6.70
C LEU A 231 17.25 6.83 -7.42
N GLY A 232 17.15 5.51 -7.63
CA GLY A 232 18.12 4.76 -8.43
C GLY A 232 18.20 5.26 -9.88
N LEU A 233 17.03 5.50 -10.50
CA LEU A 233 16.96 6.07 -11.86
C LEU A 233 17.47 7.51 -11.91
N VAL A 234 17.21 8.34 -10.90
CA VAL A 234 17.79 9.68 -10.79
C VAL A 234 19.33 9.59 -10.71
N ALA A 235 19.87 8.68 -9.87
CA ALA A 235 21.31 8.47 -9.78
C ALA A 235 21.95 7.97 -11.08
N ALA A 236 21.16 7.27 -11.92
CA ALA A 236 21.56 6.82 -13.26
C ALA A 236 21.29 7.86 -14.36
N GLU A 237 21.00 9.11 -13.98
CA GLU A 237 20.73 10.24 -14.89
C GLU A 237 19.56 10.02 -15.85
N ALA A 238 18.62 9.12 -15.51
CA ALA A 238 17.44 8.83 -16.33
C ALA A 238 16.34 9.91 -16.22
N GLY A 239 16.53 10.90 -15.33
CA GLY A 239 15.60 12.01 -15.13
C GLY A 239 15.64 12.57 -13.72
N VAL A 240 14.63 13.38 -13.40
CA VAL A 240 14.46 14.04 -12.09
C VAL A 240 13.24 13.45 -11.37
N CYS A 241 13.20 13.53 -10.05
CA CYS A 241 12.07 13.05 -9.27
C CYS A 241 11.66 14.08 -8.21
N LEU A 242 10.36 14.37 -8.08
CA LEU A 242 9.87 15.15 -6.95
C LEU A 242 9.65 14.24 -5.76
N VAL A 243 10.18 14.61 -4.62
CA VAL A 243 10.14 13.82 -3.39
C VAL A 243 9.75 14.69 -2.20
N PRO A 244 9.11 14.13 -1.15
CA PRO A 244 8.96 14.85 0.12
C PRO A 244 10.32 15.27 0.69
N ALA A 245 10.39 16.45 1.30
CA ALA A 245 11.66 17.00 1.81
C ALA A 245 12.37 16.08 2.81
N SER A 246 11.63 15.28 3.58
CA SER A 246 12.22 14.31 4.50
C SER A 246 13.08 13.23 3.82
N VAL A 247 12.87 12.98 2.53
CA VAL A 247 13.66 12.02 1.74
C VAL A 247 15.13 12.42 1.62
N GLU A 248 15.44 13.72 1.75
CA GLU A 248 16.82 14.22 1.78
C GLU A 248 17.67 13.55 2.89
N ARG A 249 17.04 13.10 3.98
CA ARG A 249 17.73 12.37 5.05
C ARG A 249 18.34 11.04 4.60
N LEU A 250 17.92 10.51 3.47
CA LEU A 250 18.48 9.27 2.90
C LEU A 250 19.92 9.42 2.38
N ARG A 251 20.41 10.62 2.18
CA ARG A 251 21.73 10.93 1.64
C ARG A 251 22.26 9.89 0.65
N ARG A 252 22.33 10.24 -0.62
CA ARG A 252 22.96 9.43 -1.67
C ARG A 252 24.01 10.28 -2.38
N ASP A 253 25.20 9.75 -2.54
CA ASP A 253 26.35 10.51 -3.08
C ASP A 253 26.11 11.09 -4.49
N ASN A 254 25.32 10.39 -5.31
CA ASN A 254 25.04 10.77 -6.69
C ASN A 254 23.75 11.58 -6.88
N ILE A 255 23.06 11.97 -5.80
CA ILE A 255 21.81 12.72 -5.83
C ILE A 255 21.93 13.98 -4.97
N VAL A 256 21.38 15.08 -5.48
CA VAL A 256 21.19 16.32 -4.73
C VAL A 256 19.70 16.63 -4.65
N CYS A 257 19.18 16.84 -3.45
CA CYS A 257 17.81 17.32 -3.25
C CYS A 257 17.79 18.84 -3.18
N ARG A 258 16.92 19.47 -3.99
CA ARG A 258 16.73 20.92 -4.04
C ARG A 258 15.30 21.28 -3.70
N PRO A 259 15.06 22.15 -2.71
CA PRO A 259 13.70 22.52 -2.33
C PRO A 259 12.97 23.26 -3.47
N LEU A 260 11.68 22.96 -3.65
CA LEU A 260 10.81 23.69 -4.58
C LEU A 260 10.31 24.99 -3.96
N GLY A 261 10.11 26.02 -4.79
CA GLY A 261 9.65 27.34 -4.41
C GLY A 261 8.13 27.50 -4.38
N GLU A 262 7.41 26.67 -5.09
CA GLU A 262 5.95 26.76 -5.25
C GLU A 262 5.21 26.50 -3.95
N GLN A 263 4.22 27.37 -3.63
CA GLN A 263 3.39 27.23 -2.44
C GLN A 263 2.59 25.91 -2.44
N GLY A 264 2.10 25.47 -3.60
CA GLY A 264 1.34 24.23 -3.77
C GLY A 264 2.19 22.96 -3.87
N ALA A 265 3.52 23.07 -3.89
CA ALA A 265 4.41 21.89 -3.93
C ALA A 265 4.56 21.25 -2.54
N VAL A 266 3.48 20.63 -2.10
CA VAL A 266 3.40 19.96 -0.79
C VAL A 266 2.82 18.55 -0.94
N SER A 267 3.16 17.69 -0.01
CA SER A 267 2.55 16.37 0.15
C SER A 267 2.07 16.22 1.59
N PRO A 268 0.77 15.97 1.81
CA PRO A 268 0.25 15.85 3.16
C PRO A 268 0.76 14.58 3.84
N ILE A 269 0.90 14.63 5.15
CA ILE A 269 0.97 13.45 6.01
C ILE A 269 -0.36 13.35 6.74
N ILE A 270 -1.08 12.27 6.49
CA ILE A 270 -2.43 12.05 6.97
C ILE A 270 -2.44 10.82 7.86
N MET A 271 -2.98 10.95 9.06
CA MET A 271 -3.33 9.83 9.91
C MET A 271 -4.77 9.42 9.61
N SER A 272 -4.99 8.16 9.28
CA SER A 272 -6.30 7.58 8.96
C SER A 272 -6.68 6.50 9.97
N THR A 273 -7.95 6.48 10.38
CA THR A 273 -8.53 5.50 11.31
C THR A 273 -9.91 5.09 10.84
N ARG A 274 -10.44 4.00 11.37
CA ARG A 274 -11.86 3.69 11.18
C ARG A 274 -12.72 4.80 11.81
N LYS A 275 -13.79 5.17 11.14
CA LYS A 275 -14.74 6.17 11.66
C LYS A 275 -15.39 5.66 12.93
N GLY A 276 -15.36 6.50 13.97
CA GLY A 276 -15.93 6.17 15.28
C GLY A 276 -15.09 5.21 16.13
N ASP A 277 -13.89 4.84 15.71
CA ASP A 277 -12.96 4.05 16.53
C ASP A 277 -12.43 4.90 17.68
N ARG A 278 -12.77 4.49 18.90
CA ARG A 278 -12.38 5.18 20.14
C ARG A 278 -11.25 4.48 20.90
N SER A 279 -10.46 3.66 20.21
CA SER A 279 -9.32 2.99 20.82
C SER A 279 -8.41 3.98 21.54
N PRO A 280 -8.08 3.76 22.83
CA PRO A 280 -7.17 4.63 23.58
C PRO A 280 -5.77 4.69 22.96
N GLU A 281 -5.37 3.64 22.21
CA GLU A 281 -4.06 3.57 21.56
C GLU A 281 -3.98 4.54 20.37
N ILE A 282 -5.06 4.71 19.59
CA ILE A 282 -5.14 5.73 18.53
C ILE A 282 -4.94 7.12 19.11
N GLY A 283 -5.65 7.44 20.21
CA GLY A 283 -5.50 8.71 20.91
C GLY A 283 -4.08 8.92 21.45
N ARG A 284 -3.41 7.86 21.90
CA ARG A 284 -2.01 7.90 22.34
C ARG A 284 -1.06 8.22 21.21
N VAL A 285 -1.19 7.54 20.08
CA VAL A 285 -0.38 7.80 18.88
C VAL A 285 -0.52 9.25 18.43
N LEU A 286 -1.75 9.77 18.37
CA LEU A 286 -2.00 11.17 17.99
C LEU A 286 -1.37 12.17 18.97
N ARG A 287 -1.41 11.90 20.28
CA ARG A 287 -0.71 12.72 21.29
C ARG A 287 0.80 12.72 21.07
N LEU A 288 1.41 11.55 20.84
CA LEU A 288 2.85 11.45 20.56
C LEU A 288 3.25 12.25 19.31
N VAL A 289 2.45 12.19 18.23
CA VAL A 289 2.68 13.01 17.03
C VAL A 289 2.66 14.48 17.38
N LYS A 290 1.64 14.96 18.11
CA LYS A 290 1.51 16.38 18.52
C LYS A 290 2.68 16.83 19.40
N GLU A 291 3.13 16.02 20.34
CA GLU A 291 4.27 16.31 21.21
C GLU A 291 5.58 16.42 20.40
N ILE A 292 5.83 15.48 19.48
CA ILE A 292 7.01 15.50 18.64
C ILE A 292 6.98 16.76 17.75
N TYR A 293 5.86 17.06 17.10
CA TYR A 293 5.75 18.23 16.24
C TYR A 293 5.96 19.53 17.00
N ARG A 294 5.40 19.66 18.24
CA ARG A 294 5.63 20.81 19.10
C ARG A 294 7.11 20.98 19.44
N LYS A 295 7.80 19.88 19.80
CA LYS A 295 9.23 19.91 20.10
C LYS A 295 10.08 20.35 18.91
N GLU A 296 9.70 19.93 17.71
CA GLU A 296 10.41 20.22 16.47
C GLU A 296 9.95 21.55 15.80
N GLY A 297 9.09 22.32 16.45
CA GLY A 297 8.57 23.59 15.91
C GLY A 297 7.68 23.43 14.66
N ILE A 298 7.04 22.26 14.50
CA ILE A 298 6.19 21.93 13.35
C ILE A 298 4.74 22.26 13.68
N ALA A 299 4.09 23.03 12.83
CA ALA A 299 2.66 23.29 12.95
C ALA A 299 1.86 22.00 12.68
N PHE A 300 0.92 21.69 13.57
CA PHE A 300 0.02 20.55 13.41
C PHE A 300 -1.20 20.99 12.60
N GLY A 301 -1.56 20.21 11.57
CA GLY A 301 -2.70 20.48 10.70
C GLY A 301 -2.47 21.58 9.66
N ALA A 302 -1.22 22.01 9.46
CA ALA A 302 -0.86 23.07 8.53
C ALA A 302 -0.19 22.55 7.25
#